data_09a1f7f191388abd47c9110795f9f4c4
#
_entry.id   09a1f7f191388abd47c9110795f9f4c4
#
_cell.length_a   1.000
_cell.length_b   1.000
_cell.length_c   1.000
_cell.angle_alpha   90.00
_cell.angle_beta   90.00
_cell.angle_gamma   90.00
#
_symmetry.space_group_name_H-M   'P 1'
#
loop_
_entity.id
_entity.type
_entity.pdbx_description
1 polymer ?
#
loop_
_entity_poly.entity_id
_entity_poly.type
_entity_poly.pdbx_seq_one_letter_code
_entity_poly.pdbx_strand_id
1 'polypeptide(L)'
;MLRVGLTGSLGSGKTTVAAIFRDHGFHILEADAIAREMMQPGHEVFHRIVEHFGPSVVRPDGSLDRARLAALAFDEGRLSELNRIVHPPVIAEQERRMSEVFARDPHAVVVIESALVFEAEAWGTVPNWRLRFDRVILVTAPDDLKIQRFLARILPTSATSEERAASERDARQRLAAQLPDSAKIPRSDFVIDNSGSLDVTRALAERIAAELEPLCGRPSPQAKS
;
A
#
# COMPACT_ATOMS: atom_id res chain seq x y z
N MET A 1 -14.53 15.95 5.23
CA MET A 1 -13.25 15.30 4.88
C MET A 1 -13.12 14.00 5.64
N LEU A 2 -12.67 12.94 4.99
CA LEU A 2 -12.48 11.64 5.61
C LEU A 2 -11.17 11.01 5.12
N ARG A 3 -10.31 10.59 6.06
CA ARG A 3 -9.02 9.96 5.80
C ARG A 3 -9.15 8.45 6.02
N VAL A 4 -8.94 7.67 4.98
CA VAL A 4 -9.11 6.22 5.03
C VAL A 4 -7.77 5.52 4.71
N GLY A 5 -7.36 4.61 5.58
CA GLY A 5 -6.25 3.70 5.30
C GLY A 5 -6.78 2.43 4.64
N LEU A 6 -6.28 2.09 3.46
CA LEU A 6 -6.55 0.82 2.80
C LEU A 6 -5.29 -0.05 2.84
N THR A 7 -5.36 -1.15 3.56
CA THR A 7 -4.20 -2.01 3.78
C THR A 7 -4.52 -3.49 3.54
N GLY A 8 -3.50 -4.31 3.59
CA GLY A 8 -3.57 -5.76 3.41
C GLY A 8 -2.23 -6.29 2.91
N SER A 9 -2.00 -7.57 3.11
CA SER A 9 -0.73 -8.22 2.78
C SER A 9 -0.47 -8.28 1.26
N LEU A 10 0.73 -8.73 0.89
CA LEU A 10 1.11 -9.02 -0.50
C LEU A 10 0.02 -9.86 -1.18
N GLY A 11 -0.42 -9.48 -2.36
CA GLY A 11 -1.39 -10.26 -3.15
C GLY A 11 -2.83 -10.29 -2.61
N SER A 12 -3.16 -9.57 -1.53
CA SER A 12 -4.52 -9.53 -0.95
C SER A 12 -5.58 -8.91 -1.88
N GLY A 13 -5.17 -8.09 -2.86
CA GLY A 13 -6.07 -7.42 -3.81
C GLY A 13 -6.45 -5.99 -3.45
N LYS A 14 -5.66 -5.31 -2.63
CA LYS A 14 -5.84 -3.88 -2.29
C LYS A 14 -6.08 -2.98 -3.50
N THR A 15 -5.27 -3.14 -4.54
CA THR A 15 -5.36 -2.32 -5.77
C THR A 15 -6.71 -2.51 -6.48
N THR A 16 -7.29 -3.71 -6.44
CA THR A 16 -8.64 -3.97 -6.96
C THR A 16 -9.68 -3.20 -6.15
N VAL A 17 -9.59 -3.25 -4.82
CA VAL A 17 -10.50 -2.49 -3.94
C VAL A 17 -10.30 -0.98 -4.10
N ALA A 18 -9.05 -0.51 -4.23
CA ALA A 18 -8.74 0.89 -4.50
C ALA A 18 -9.36 1.36 -5.82
N ALA A 19 -9.35 0.52 -6.87
CA ALA A 19 -10.01 0.85 -8.14
C ALA A 19 -11.53 1.00 -7.97
N ILE A 20 -12.18 0.12 -7.21
CA ILE A 20 -13.61 0.22 -6.92
C ILE A 20 -13.92 1.51 -6.17
N PHE A 21 -13.13 1.89 -5.16
CA PHE A 21 -13.31 3.16 -4.46
C PHE A 21 -13.06 4.38 -5.35
N ARG A 22 -12.13 4.29 -6.31
CA ARG A 22 -11.92 5.35 -7.30
C ARG A 22 -13.13 5.52 -8.20
N ASP A 23 -13.78 4.43 -8.63
CA ASP A 23 -15.02 4.44 -9.41
C ASP A 23 -16.17 5.08 -8.63
N HIS A 24 -16.15 5.01 -7.29
CA HIS A 24 -17.08 5.73 -6.38
C HIS A 24 -16.73 7.21 -6.20
N GLY A 25 -15.65 7.71 -6.83
CA GLY A 25 -15.24 9.10 -6.71
C GLY A 25 -14.41 9.40 -5.47
N PHE A 26 -13.80 8.39 -4.82
CA PHE A 26 -12.83 8.59 -3.75
C PHE A 26 -11.45 8.88 -4.35
N HIS A 27 -10.69 9.73 -3.69
CA HIS A 27 -9.32 10.04 -4.09
C HIS A 27 -8.36 8.98 -3.55
N ILE A 28 -7.63 8.32 -4.43
CA ILE A 28 -6.70 7.24 -4.07
C ILE A 28 -5.28 7.77 -4.12
N LEU A 29 -4.56 7.67 -3.01
CA LEU A 29 -3.12 7.93 -2.89
C LEU A 29 -2.39 6.61 -2.66
N GLU A 30 -1.65 6.16 -3.66
CA GLU A 30 -0.89 4.90 -3.61
C GLU A 30 0.49 5.18 -2.99
N ALA A 31 0.73 4.71 -1.76
CA ALA A 31 1.98 4.92 -1.03
C ALA A 31 3.21 4.43 -1.82
N ASP A 32 3.09 3.27 -2.48
CA ASP A 32 4.17 2.68 -3.29
C ASP A 32 4.48 3.52 -4.55
N ALA A 33 3.47 4.15 -5.14
CA ALA A 33 3.65 5.04 -6.30
C ALA A 33 4.37 6.33 -5.87
N ILE A 34 3.93 6.93 -4.76
CA ILE A 34 4.57 8.13 -4.18
C ILE A 34 6.03 7.82 -3.81
N ALA A 35 6.30 6.69 -3.13
CA ALA A 35 7.67 6.29 -2.81
C ALA A 35 8.53 6.12 -4.06
N ARG A 36 7.99 5.49 -5.12
CA ARG A 36 8.70 5.34 -6.40
C ARG A 36 9.02 6.65 -7.08
N GLU A 37 8.10 7.61 -7.02
CA GLU A 37 8.30 8.97 -7.53
C GLU A 37 9.42 9.69 -6.76
N MET A 38 9.35 9.68 -5.43
CA MET A 38 10.33 10.36 -4.57
C MET A 38 11.73 9.72 -4.62
N MET A 39 11.84 8.48 -5.06
CA MET A 39 13.12 7.80 -5.29
C MET A 39 13.68 8.03 -6.70
N GLN A 40 13.08 8.88 -7.54
CA GLN A 40 13.67 9.26 -8.83
C GLN A 40 14.83 10.23 -8.65
N PRO A 41 15.79 10.28 -9.60
CA PRO A 41 16.86 11.26 -9.61
C PRO A 41 16.33 12.69 -9.46
N GLY A 42 16.99 13.51 -8.64
CA GLY A 42 16.58 14.89 -8.36
C GLY A 42 15.69 15.08 -7.14
N HIS A 43 15.12 13.99 -6.57
CA HIS A 43 14.38 14.07 -5.32
C HIS A 43 15.30 13.90 -4.10
N GLU A 44 14.94 14.53 -2.99
CA GLU A 44 15.71 14.44 -1.73
C GLU A 44 15.88 12.98 -1.26
N VAL A 45 14.84 12.17 -1.36
CA VAL A 45 14.89 10.74 -0.96
C VAL A 45 15.95 9.98 -1.76
N PHE A 46 16.06 10.23 -3.08
CA PHE A 46 17.12 9.65 -3.91
C PHE A 46 18.50 10.00 -3.37
N HIS A 47 18.76 11.29 -3.10
CA HIS A 47 20.06 11.74 -2.61
C HIS A 47 20.41 11.13 -1.25
N ARG A 48 19.45 11.07 -0.32
CA ARG A 48 19.64 10.45 1.00
C ARG A 48 19.91 8.96 0.93
N ILE A 49 19.28 8.24 -0.02
CA ILE A 49 19.56 6.81 -0.26
C ILE A 49 20.99 6.64 -0.77
N VAL A 50 21.43 7.44 -1.75
CA VAL A 50 22.77 7.35 -2.32
C VAL A 50 23.84 7.74 -1.29
N GLU A 51 23.60 8.77 -0.49
CA GLU A 51 24.50 9.18 0.60
C GLU A 51 24.68 8.06 1.63
N HIS A 52 23.59 7.36 2.00
CA HIS A 52 23.62 6.34 3.06
C HIS A 52 24.13 4.97 2.58
N PHE A 53 23.73 4.53 1.38
CA PHE A 53 24.08 3.21 0.85
C PHE A 53 25.27 3.22 -0.12
N GLY A 54 25.75 4.41 -0.48
CA GLY A 54 26.88 4.60 -1.39
C GLY A 54 26.48 4.55 -2.87
N PRO A 55 27.44 4.88 -3.79
CA PRO A 55 27.18 4.98 -5.21
C PRO A 55 26.84 3.63 -5.89
N SER A 56 27.11 2.50 -5.24
CA SER A 56 26.79 1.17 -5.77
C SER A 56 25.31 0.89 -5.94
N VAL A 57 24.45 1.72 -5.36
CA VAL A 57 22.98 1.63 -5.54
C VAL A 57 22.48 2.46 -6.72
N VAL A 58 23.37 3.08 -7.50
CA VAL A 58 23.02 3.87 -8.68
C VAL A 58 23.46 3.14 -9.93
N ARG A 59 22.58 3.03 -10.91
CA ARG A 59 22.88 2.46 -12.23
C ARG A 59 23.65 3.47 -13.12
N PRO A 60 24.27 3.01 -14.21
CA PRO A 60 24.94 3.89 -15.16
C PRO A 60 24.05 4.97 -15.79
N ASP A 61 22.73 4.73 -15.86
CA ASP A 61 21.73 5.69 -16.34
C ASP A 61 21.33 6.75 -15.31
N GLY A 62 21.92 6.70 -14.10
CA GLY A 62 21.64 7.62 -13.00
C GLY A 62 20.44 7.23 -12.14
N SER A 63 19.68 6.19 -12.49
CA SER A 63 18.55 5.69 -11.68
C SER A 63 19.02 4.81 -10.51
N LEU A 64 18.14 4.64 -9.49
CA LEU A 64 18.43 3.67 -8.42
C LEU A 64 18.37 2.24 -8.94
N ASP A 65 19.36 1.44 -8.57
CA ASP A 65 19.34 0.00 -8.74
C ASP A 65 18.44 -0.64 -7.68
N ARG A 66 17.18 -0.85 -8.04
CA ARG A 66 16.17 -1.43 -7.14
C ARG A 66 16.49 -2.87 -6.74
N ALA A 67 17.16 -3.64 -7.61
CA ALA A 67 17.58 -4.99 -7.28
C ALA A 67 18.68 -4.97 -6.22
N ARG A 68 19.66 -4.08 -6.36
CA ARG A 68 20.72 -3.89 -5.36
C ARG A 68 20.16 -3.36 -4.03
N LEU A 69 19.23 -2.40 -4.07
CA LEU A 69 18.55 -1.91 -2.86
C LEU A 69 17.73 -3.00 -2.17
N ALA A 70 17.04 -3.84 -2.93
CA ALA A 70 16.30 -4.98 -2.37
C ALA A 70 17.26 -5.99 -1.72
N ALA A 71 18.40 -6.32 -2.35
CA ALA A 71 19.40 -7.19 -1.76
C ALA A 71 19.95 -6.61 -0.44
N LEU A 72 20.32 -5.32 -0.41
CA LEU A 72 20.75 -4.63 0.82
C LEU A 72 19.66 -4.69 1.91
N ALA A 73 18.42 -4.43 1.55
CA ALA A 73 17.32 -4.38 2.50
C ALA A 73 16.97 -5.76 3.07
N PHE A 74 16.86 -6.78 2.23
CA PHE A 74 16.35 -8.10 2.65
C PHE A 74 17.45 -9.09 2.94
N ASP A 75 18.49 -9.19 2.09
CA ASP A 75 19.55 -10.20 2.25
C ASP A 75 20.61 -9.76 3.25
N GLU A 76 20.92 -8.46 3.31
CA GLU A 76 21.88 -7.88 4.25
C GLU A 76 21.21 -7.31 5.53
N GLY A 77 19.88 -7.44 5.67
CA GLY A 77 19.12 -7.04 6.88
C GLY A 77 18.99 -5.53 7.11
N ARG A 78 19.25 -4.69 6.09
CA ARG A 78 19.26 -3.22 6.20
C ARG A 78 17.92 -2.55 5.89
N LEU A 79 16.81 -3.31 5.90
CA LEU A 79 15.47 -2.80 5.62
C LEU A 79 15.06 -1.64 6.54
N SER A 80 15.43 -1.71 7.82
CA SER A 80 15.12 -0.65 8.80
C SER A 80 15.80 0.68 8.47
N GLU A 81 17.01 0.65 7.90
CA GLU A 81 17.75 1.84 7.47
C GLU A 81 17.06 2.48 6.27
N LEU A 82 16.72 1.67 5.25
CA LEU A 82 16.00 2.14 4.07
C LEU A 82 14.64 2.75 4.47
N ASN A 83 13.88 2.09 5.33
CA ASN A 83 12.58 2.57 5.80
C ASN A 83 12.68 3.90 6.55
N ARG A 84 13.71 4.11 7.38
CA ARG A 84 13.93 5.41 8.06
C ARG A 84 14.21 6.55 7.09
N ILE A 85 14.79 6.26 5.93
CA ILE A 85 15.04 7.27 4.89
C ILE A 85 13.79 7.55 4.08
N VAL A 86 13.04 6.51 3.72
CA VAL A 86 11.93 6.59 2.75
C VAL A 86 10.60 6.96 3.41
N HIS A 87 10.26 6.37 4.56
CA HIS A 87 8.91 6.54 5.14
C HIS A 87 8.57 7.98 5.52
N PRO A 88 9.41 8.75 6.26
CA PRO A 88 9.00 10.08 6.68
C PRO A 88 8.70 11.04 5.52
N PRO A 89 9.53 11.15 4.47
CA PRO A 89 9.21 12.00 3.33
C PRO A 89 7.97 11.54 2.55
N VAL A 90 7.79 10.22 2.39
CA VAL A 90 6.60 9.67 1.70
C VAL A 90 5.33 10.01 2.46
N ILE A 91 5.36 9.93 3.79
CA ILE A 91 4.25 10.31 4.65
C ILE A 91 3.95 11.80 4.54
N ALA A 92 4.97 12.65 4.59
CA ALA A 92 4.81 14.08 4.42
C ALA A 92 4.19 14.44 3.06
N GLU A 93 4.59 13.76 2.01
CA GLU A 93 4.03 13.94 0.67
C GLU A 93 2.58 13.45 0.57
N GLN A 94 2.23 12.34 1.24
CA GLN A 94 0.83 11.89 1.35
C GLN A 94 -0.04 12.94 2.05
N GLU A 95 0.42 13.50 3.18
CA GLU A 95 -0.30 14.54 3.93
C GLU A 95 -0.47 15.82 3.09
N ARG A 96 0.57 16.20 2.34
CA ARG A 96 0.51 17.35 1.44
C ARG A 96 -0.54 17.15 0.33
N ARG A 97 -0.50 16.00 -0.37
CA ARG A 97 -1.47 15.67 -1.44
C ARG A 97 -2.89 15.57 -0.89
N MET A 98 -3.06 14.97 0.27
CA MET A 98 -4.34 14.86 0.95
C MET A 98 -4.89 16.25 1.31
N SER A 99 -4.06 17.14 1.83
CA SER A 99 -4.45 18.52 2.14
C SER A 99 -4.86 19.30 0.90
N GLU A 100 -4.22 19.09 -0.24
CA GLU A 100 -4.62 19.69 -1.51
C GLU A 100 -5.99 19.20 -2.00
N VAL A 101 -6.30 17.92 -1.81
CA VAL A 101 -7.63 17.38 -2.11
C VAL A 101 -8.68 18.04 -1.23
N PHE A 102 -8.45 18.08 0.09
CA PHE A 102 -9.40 18.67 1.04
C PHE A 102 -9.58 20.18 0.89
N ALA A 103 -8.56 20.90 0.41
CA ALA A 103 -8.69 22.31 0.08
C ALA A 103 -9.64 22.56 -1.11
N ARG A 104 -9.74 21.61 -2.04
CA ARG A 104 -10.63 21.69 -3.21
C ARG A 104 -12.03 21.12 -2.93
N ASP A 105 -12.10 20.03 -2.14
CA ASP A 105 -13.35 19.39 -1.73
C ASP A 105 -13.30 19.05 -0.23
N PRO A 106 -13.90 19.89 0.64
CA PRO A 106 -13.97 19.62 2.08
C PRO A 106 -14.77 18.36 2.44
N HIS A 107 -15.54 17.81 1.50
CA HIS A 107 -16.31 16.58 1.67
C HIS A 107 -15.65 15.37 0.99
N ALA A 108 -14.41 15.50 0.54
CA ALA A 108 -13.69 14.39 -0.08
C ALA A 108 -13.46 13.23 0.90
N VAL A 109 -13.44 12.02 0.33
CA VAL A 109 -12.88 10.83 0.95
C VAL A 109 -11.52 10.58 0.29
N VAL A 110 -10.45 10.59 1.06
CA VAL A 110 -9.10 10.27 0.59
C VAL A 110 -8.68 8.93 1.17
N VAL A 111 -8.36 7.99 0.28
CA VAL A 111 -7.89 6.64 0.62
C VAL A 111 -6.40 6.55 0.38
N ILE A 112 -5.62 6.27 1.41
CA ILE A 112 -4.19 5.96 1.30
C ILE A 112 -4.05 4.44 1.22
N GLU A 113 -3.68 3.94 0.03
CA GLU A 113 -3.36 2.52 -0.17
C GLU A 113 -1.91 2.25 0.23
N SER A 114 -1.72 1.37 1.22
CA SER A 114 -0.38 0.94 1.65
C SER A 114 -0.42 -0.48 2.20
N ALA A 115 0.56 -1.29 1.83
CA ALA A 115 0.71 -2.64 2.38
C ALA A 115 1.24 -2.66 3.82
N LEU A 116 1.82 -1.55 4.29
CA LEU A 116 2.67 -1.52 5.49
C LEU A 116 2.13 -0.57 6.58
N VAL A 117 0.81 -0.34 6.60
CA VAL A 117 0.18 0.58 7.58
C VAL A 117 0.46 0.14 9.02
N PHE A 118 0.30 -1.15 9.31
CA PHE A 118 0.52 -1.71 10.64
C PHE A 118 2.01 -1.99 10.94
N GLU A 119 2.74 -2.43 9.92
CA GLU A 119 4.15 -2.77 10.01
C GLU A 119 5.02 -1.53 10.30
N ALA A 120 4.64 -0.38 9.76
CA ALA A 120 5.35 0.88 9.98
C ALA A 120 5.38 1.29 11.48
N GLU A 121 4.34 0.95 12.25
CA GLU A 121 4.34 1.12 13.70
C GLU A 121 5.27 0.11 14.38
N ALA A 122 5.15 -1.16 14.03
CA ALA A 122 5.98 -2.23 14.59
C ALA A 122 7.48 -1.99 14.36
N TRP A 123 7.84 -1.36 13.25
CA TRP A 123 9.22 -0.95 12.94
C TRP A 123 9.61 0.40 13.57
N GLY A 124 8.70 1.08 14.29
CA GLY A 124 8.94 2.37 14.90
C GLY A 124 9.17 3.52 13.92
N THR A 125 8.83 3.33 12.63
CA THR A 125 9.02 4.36 11.60
C THR A 125 7.85 5.35 11.52
N VAL A 126 6.67 4.96 12.00
CA VAL A 126 5.46 5.80 12.05
C VAL A 126 4.77 5.62 13.38
N PRO A 127 5.18 6.35 14.43
CA PRO A 127 4.48 6.32 15.71
C PRO A 127 3.05 6.87 15.53
N ASN A 128 2.10 6.29 16.27
CA ASN A 128 0.71 6.73 16.26
C ASN A 128 0.05 6.72 14.87
N TRP A 129 0.44 5.76 14.01
CA TRP A 129 -0.10 5.61 12.65
C TRP A 129 -1.63 5.72 12.59
N ARG A 130 -2.33 5.25 13.64
CA ARG A 130 -3.80 5.25 13.71
C ARG A 130 -4.40 6.65 13.69
N LEU A 131 -3.70 7.65 14.20
CA LEU A 131 -4.14 9.04 14.20
C LEU A 131 -4.15 9.68 12.79
N ARG A 132 -3.51 9.04 11.83
CA ARG A 132 -3.50 9.49 10.43
C ARG A 132 -4.80 9.15 9.69
N PHE A 133 -5.59 8.22 10.23
CA PHE A 133 -6.78 7.70 9.58
C PHE A 133 -8.00 7.80 10.48
N ASP A 134 -9.11 8.23 9.90
CA ASP A 134 -10.42 8.21 10.56
C ASP A 134 -11.02 6.80 10.50
N ARG A 135 -10.72 6.05 9.42
CA ARG A 135 -11.10 4.63 9.25
C ARG A 135 -9.96 3.84 8.59
N VAL A 136 -9.91 2.57 8.91
CA VAL A 136 -8.95 1.62 8.32
C VAL A 136 -9.70 0.42 7.75
N ILE A 137 -9.42 0.11 6.49
CA ILE A 137 -9.97 -1.03 5.75
C ILE A 137 -8.84 -2.03 5.52
N LEU A 138 -9.04 -3.26 5.96
CA LEU A 138 -8.14 -4.38 5.71
C LEU A 138 -8.70 -5.26 4.59
N VAL A 139 -7.90 -5.50 3.56
CA VAL A 139 -8.22 -6.51 2.52
C VAL A 139 -7.47 -7.79 2.85
N THR A 140 -8.20 -8.87 3.02
CA THR A 140 -7.68 -10.21 3.36
C THR A 140 -7.91 -11.20 2.22
N ALA A 141 -7.12 -12.27 2.21
CA ALA A 141 -7.35 -13.48 1.42
C ALA A 141 -6.48 -14.62 2.03
N PRO A 142 -6.77 -15.91 1.74
CA PRO A 142 -5.88 -17.00 2.09
C PRO A 142 -4.47 -16.83 1.51
N ASP A 143 -3.44 -17.23 2.25
CA ASP A 143 -2.05 -16.99 1.88
C ASP A 143 -1.67 -17.63 0.54
N ASP A 144 -2.15 -18.84 0.26
CA ASP A 144 -1.88 -19.49 -1.02
C ASP A 144 -2.50 -18.72 -2.20
N LEU A 145 -3.70 -18.15 -2.02
CA LEU A 145 -4.34 -17.31 -3.04
C LEU A 145 -3.58 -15.99 -3.23
N LYS A 146 -3.08 -15.40 -2.15
CA LYS A 146 -2.23 -14.20 -2.20
C LYS A 146 -0.95 -14.46 -3.00
N ILE A 147 -0.30 -15.59 -2.74
CA ILE A 147 0.93 -16.00 -3.44
C ILE A 147 0.61 -16.26 -4.92
N GLN A 148 -0.42 -17.01 -5.21
CA GLN A 148 -0.86 -17.27 -6.59
C GLN A 148 -1.09 -15.97 -7.38
N ARG A 149 -1.82 -15.02 -6.80
CA ARG A 149 -2.07 -13.70 -7.42
C ARG A 149 -0.80 -12.88 -7.62
N PHE A 150 0.10 -12.93 -6.65
CA PHE A 150 1.39 -12.25 -6.76
C PHE A 150 2.20 -12.83 -7.92
N LEU A 151 2.34 -14.16 -8.00
CA LEU A 151 3.06 -14.83 -9.07
C LEU A 151 2.45 -14.55 -10.45
N ALA A 152 1.12 -14.60 -10.57
CA ALA A 152 0.42 -14.29 -11.82
C ALA A 152 0.68 -12.86 -12.31
N ARG A 153 0.95 -11.92 -11.39
CA ARG A 153 1.24 -10.52 -11.72
C ARG A 153 2.68 -10.29 -12.18
N ILE A 154 3.65 -11.03 -11.63
CA ILE A 154 5.07 -10.75 -11.87
C ILE A 154 5.71 -11.69 -12.89
N LEU A 155 5.18 -12.89 -13.07
CA LEU A 155 5.75 -13.88 -13.95
C LEU A 155 5.04 -13.89 -15.31
N PRO A 156 5.80 -13.96 -16.41
CA PRO A 156 5.22 -14.21 -17.73
C PRO A 156 4.65 -15.63 -17.79
N THR A 157 3.73 -15.86 -18.71
CA THR A 157 3.13 -17.20 -18.95
C THR A 157 4.18 -18.25 -19.31
N SER A 158 5.30 -17.82 -19.93
CA SER A 158 6.44 -18.65 -20.32
C SER A 158 7.44 -18.93 -19.21
N ALA A 159 7.20 -18.46 -17.97
CA ALA A 159 8.14 -18.67 -16.85
C ALA A 159 8.38 -20.16 -16.60
N THR A 160 9.65 -20.51 -16.43
CA THR A 160 10.10 -21.88 -16.12
C THR A 160 9.63 -22.31 -14.73
N SER A 161 9.65 -23.62 -14.47
CA SER A 161 9.34 -24.16 -13.14
C SER A 161 10.30 -23.66 -12.08
N GLU A 162 11.57 -23.44 -12.43
CA GLU A 162 12.60 -22.94 -11.51
C GLU A 162 12.37 -21.47 -11.16
N GLU A 163 12.07 -20.61 -12.14
CA GLU A 163 11.73 -19.20 -11.93
C GLU A 163 10.46 -19.05 -11.06
N ARG A 164 9.46 -19.91 -11.33
CA ARG A 164 8.23 -19.96 -10.54
C ARG A 164 8.50 -20.35 -9.09
N ALA A 165 9.29 -21.40 -8.87
CA ALA A 165 9.64 -21.85 -7.52
C ALA A 165 10.49 -20.80 -6.76
N ALA A 166 11.40 -20.11 -7.45
CA ALA A 166 12.19 -19.02 -6.85
C ALA A 166 11.29 -17.85 -6.44
N SER A 167 10.40 -17.43 -7.33
CA SER A 167 9.46 -16.33 -7.06
C SER A 167 8.44 -16.69 -5.97
N GLU A 168 8.05 -17.94 -5.85
CA GLU A 168 7.17 -18.41 -4.78
C GLU A 168 7.88 -18.35 -3.41
N ARG A 169 9.15 -18.75 -3.35
CA ARG A 169 9.94 -18.62 -2.11
C ARG A 169 10.07 -17.15 -1.69
N ASP A 170 10.36 -16.25 -2.62
CA ASP A 170 10.41 -14.79 -2.36
C ASP A 170 9.05 -14.28 -1.86
N ALA A 171 7.94 -14.67 -2.50
CA ALA A 171 6.60 -14.28 -2.07
C ALA A 171 6.28 -14.74 -0.64
N ARG A 172 6.61 -16.00 -0.31
CA ARG A 172 6.42 -16.56 1.04
C ARG A 172 7.26 -15.83 2.08
N GLN A 173 8.52 -15.52 1.75
CA GLN A 173 9.42 -14.76 2.62
C GLN A 173 8.89 -13.34 2.89
N ARG A 174 8.44 -12.63 1.86
CA ARG A 174 7.83 -11.29 2.01
C ARG A 174 6.54 -11.33 2.83
N LEU A 175 5.72 -12.34 2.62
CA LEU A 175 4.47 -12.50 3.38
C LEU A 175 4.76 -12.80 4.85
N ALA A 176 5.74 -13.65 5.14
CA ALA A 176 6.16 -13.97 6.50
C ALA A 176 6.80 -12.78 7.24
N ALA A 177 7.38 -11.82 6.51
CA ALA A 177 7.91 -10.57 7.07
C ALA A 177 6.82 -9.55 7.43
N GLN A 178 5.57 -9.74 6.98
CA GLN A 178 4.43 -8.90 7.30
C GLN A 178 3.68 -9.44 8.54
N LEU A 179 2.98 -8.56 9.24
CA LEU A 179 2.06 -8.99 10.29
C LEU A 179 0.96 -9.88 9.69
N PRO A 180 0.58 -10.98 10.34
CA PRO A 180 -0.51 -11.86 9.87
C PRO A 180 -1.84 -11.12 9.90
N ASP A 181 -2.75 -11.48 9.00
CA ASP A 181 -4.07 -10.85 8.90
C ASP A 181 -4.85 -10.97 10.23
N SER A 182 -4.68 -12.08 11.00
CA SER A 182 -5.29 -12.26 12.32
C SER A 182 -4.89 -11.19 13.34
N ALA A 183 -3.68 -10.63 13.23
CA ALA A 183 -3.23 -9.53 14.09
C ALA A 183 -3.72 -8.15 13.59
N LYS A 184 -4.09 -8.04 12.31
CA LYS A 184 -4.57 -6.80 11.69
C LYS A 184 -6.09 -6.64 11.82
N ILE A 185 -6.86 -7.73 11.74
CA ILE A 185 -8.32 -7.73 11.80
C ILE A 185 -8.85 -6.92 13.01
N PRO A 186 -8.44 -7.18 14.26
CA PRO A 186 -8.99 -6.47 15.42
C PRO A 186 -8.61 -4.98 15.49
N ARG A 187 -7.70 -4.53 14.62
CA ARG A 187 -7.20 -3.15 14.54
C ARG A 187 -7.78 -2.38 13.36
N SER A 188 -8.66 -3.02 12.57
CA SER A 188 -9.29 -2.47 11.37
C SER A 188 -10.76 -2.16 11.65
N ASP A 189 -11.27 -1.06 11.07
CA ASP A 189 -12.69 -0.70 11.19
C ASP A 189 -13.54 -1.56 10.23
N PHE A 190 -12.99 -1.92 9.07
CA PHE A 190 -13.63 -2.78 8.07
C PHE A 190 -12.67 -3.86 7.58
N VAL A 191 -13.24 -5.02 7.24
CA VAL A 191 -12.51 -6.12 6.64
C VAL A 191 -13.20 -6.55 5.35
N ILE A 192 -12.45 -6.59 4.26
CA ILE A 192 -12.91 -7.13 2.97
C ILE A 192 -12.22 -8.47 2.76
N ASP A 193 -12.98 -9.54 2.86
CA ASP A 193 -12.52 -10.86 2.44
C ASP A 193 -12.56 -10.94 0.89
N ASN A 194 -11.40 -10.94 0.30
CA ASN A 194 -11.21 -11.02 -1.15
C ASN A 194 -10.84 -12.47 -1.57
N SER A 195 -11.40 -13.48 -0.92
CA SER A 195 -11.20 -14.89 -1.29
C SER A 195 -12.15 -15.35 -2.40
N GLY A 196 -13.29 -14.66 -2.53
CA GLY A 196 -14.34 -14.98 -3.50
C GLY A 196 -14.16 -14.39 -4.89
N SER A 197 -15.27 -14.28 -5.62
CA SER A 197 -15.31 -13.64 -6.93
C SER A 197 -15.11 -12.12 -6.85
N LEU A 198 -14.75 -11.50 -7.98
CA LEU A 198 -14.65 -10.04 -8.07
C LEU A 198 -15.98 -9.34 -7.74
N ASP A 199 -17.11 -9.93 -8.11
CA ASP A 199 -18.44 -9.37 -7.83
C ASP A 199 -18.73 -9.32 -6.33
N VAL A 200 -18.36 -10.35 -5.57
CA VAL A 200 -18.47 -10.38 -4.10
C VAL A 200 -17.60 -9.30 -3.49
N THR A 201 -16.34 -9.18 -3.94
CA THR A 201 -15.42 -8.16 -3.47
C THR A 201 -15.95 -6.76 -3.79
N ARG A 202 -16.50 -6.57 -4.99
CA ARG A 202 -17.12 -5.31 -5.41
C ARG A 202 -18.30 -4.95 -4.51
N ALA A 203 -19.23 -5.86 -4.30
CA ALA A 203 -20.40 -5.63 -3.43
C ALA A 203 -20.00 -5.26 -1.98
N LEU A 204 -18.96 -5.89 -1.44
CA LEU A 204 -18.42 -5.55 -0.12
C LEU A 204 -17.80 -4.15 -0.11
N ALA A 205 -16.99 -3.82 -1.10
CA ALA A 205 -16.35 -2.50 -1.21
C ALA A 205 -17.38 -1.38 -1.41
N GLU A 206 -18.40 -1.60 -2.24
CA GLU A 206 -19.51 -0.65 -2.48
C GLU A 206 -20.32 -0.41 -1.21
N ARG A 207 -20.62 -1.45 -0.43
CA ARG A 207 -21.27 -1.31 0.86
C ARG A 207 -20.44 -0.45 1.82
N ILE A 208 -19.14 -0.70 1.91
CA ILE A 208 -18.24 0.12 2.75
C ILE A 208 -18.18 1.55 2.24
N ALA A 209 -18.13 1.79 0.93
CA ALA A 209 -18.17 3.14 0.36
C ALA A 209 -19.44 3.89 0.80
N ALA A 210 -20.60 3.24 0.74
CA ALA A 210 -21.87 3.81 1.18
C ALA A 210 -21.91 4.11 2.69
N GLU A 211 -21.16 3.36 3.52
CA GLU A 211 -21.01 3.63 4.96
C GLU A 211 -20.03 4.78 5.24
N LEU A 212 -19.05 5.03 4.36
CA LEU A 212 -18.04 6.09 4.51
C LEU A 212 -18.56 7.47 4.05
N GLU A 213 -19.38 7.52 3.00
CA GLU A 213 -19.88 8.78 2.41
C GLU A 213 -20.58 9.71 3.43
N PRO A 214 -21.49 9.22 4.30
CA PRO A 214 -22.13 10.07 5.29
C PRO A 214 -21.14 10.67 6.31
N LEU A 215 -20.00 9.98 6.57
CA LEU A 215 -19.01 10.44 7.55
C LEU A 215 -18.25 11.70 7.10
N CYS A 216 -18.21 11.98 5.79
CA CYS A 216 -17.60 13.21 5.26
C CYS A 216 -18.61 14.33 4.98
N GLY A 217 -19.90 14.14 5.35
CA GLY A 217 -20.97 15.10 5.13
C GLY A 217 -21.47 15.12 3.68
N ARG A 218 -21.18 14.10 2.88
CA ARG A 218 -21.83 13.92 1.58
C ARG A 218 -23.25 13.39 1.80
N PRO A 219 -24.28 13.96 1.16
CA PRO A 219 -25.62 13.38 1.19
C PRO A 219 -25.62 12.02 0.51
N SER A 220 -26.25 11.02 1.13
CA SER A 220 -26.39 9.68 0.52
C SER A 220 -27.04 9.76 -0.86
N PRO A 221 -26.58 8.95 -1.86
CA PRO A 221 -27.15 8.94 -3.21
C PRO A 221 -28.66 8.64 -3.27
N GLN A 222 -29.21 8.02 -2.22
CA GLN A 222 -30.64 7.66 -2.12
C GLN A 222 -31.58 8.82 -1.76
N ALA A 223 -31.09 10.04 -1.56
CA ALA A 223 -31.92 11.20 -1.24
C ALA A 223 -32.43 11.97 -2.48
N LYS A 224 -32.24 11.43 -3.69
CA LYS A 224 -32.83 11.98 -4.93
C LYS A 224 -33.96 11.05 -5.40
N SER A 225 -35.13 11.17 -4.79
CA SER A 225 -36.41 10.68 -5.29
C SER A 225 -37.16 11.84 -5.92
#